data_e1f52f9f5a91687ca737168feb4b2f9e
#
_entry.id   e1f52f9f5a91687ca737168feb4b2f9e
#
_cell.length_a   1.000
_cell.length_b   1.000
_cell.length_c   1.000
_cell.angle_alpha   90.00
_cell.angle_beta   90.00
_cell.angle_gamma   90.00
#
_symmetry.space_group_name_H-M   'P 1'
#
loop_
_entity.id
_entity.type
_entity.pdbx_description
1 polymer ?
#
loop_
_entity_poly.entity_id
_entity_poly.type
_entity_poly.pdbx_seq_one_letter_code
_entity_poly.pdbx_strand_id
1 'polypeptide(L)'
;MAKKITGYVKLQVPAGAANPSPPIGPALGQRGLNIMEFCKAFNAKTAQMEKGMPIPVIITAYQDRSFTFEMKQPPVSYWLKKAAGLTSGSKTPGRGGNVGKVTVAQINEIATKKMADLNCDSVESAASMIKGSARSMGLEVVG
;
A
#
# COMPACT_ATOMS: atom_id res chain seq x y z
N MET A 1 11.69 -28.03 8.53
CA MET A 1 11.93 -27.30 9.78
C MET A 1 11.58 -25.82 9.62
N ALA A 2 10.98 -25.25 10.65
CA ALA A 2 10.70 -23.81 10.64
C ALA A 2 12.01 -23.03 10.74
N LYS A 3 12.22 -22.09 9.81
CA LYS A 3 13.38 -21.22 9.82
C LYS A 3 13.21 -20.13 10.87
N LYS A 4 14.30 -19.76 11.51
CA LYS A 4 14.25 -18.70 12.53
C LYS A 4 14.15 -17.34 11.83
N ILE A 5 13.14 -16.56 12.21
CA ILE A 5 12.90 -15.23 11.67
C ILE A 5 13.83 -14.24 12.36
N THR A 6 14.60 -13.46 11.56
CA THR A 6 15.47 -12.40 12.10
C THR A 6 14.76 -11.05 12.13
N GLY A 7 13.73 -10.87 11.31
CA GLY A 7 12.96 -9.65 11.31
C GLY A 7 12.05 -9.50 10.11
N TYR A 8 11.33 -8.40 10.09
CA TYR A 8 10.40 -8.05 9.03
C TYR A 8 10.79 -6.74 8.39
N VAL A 9 10.57 -6.63 7.08
CA VAL A 9 10.75 -5.39 6.32
C VAL A 9 9.42 -5.05 5.68
N LYS A 10 8.92 -3.85 5.93
CA LYS A 10 7.67 -3.37 5.32
C LYS A 10 8.00 -2.25 4.34
N LEU A 11 7.58 -2.43 3.09
CA LEU A 11 7.86 -1.50 2.01
C LEU A 11 6.61 -1.24 1.18
N GLN A 12 6.60 -0.11 0.48
CA GLN A 12 5.67 0.13 -0.61
C GLN A 12 6.48 0.16 -1.91
N VAL A 13 6.16 -0.74 -2.82
CA VAL A 13 6.91 -0.92 -4.07
C VAL A 13 5.96 -0.74 -5.25
N PRO A 14 6.33 0.08 -6.25
CA PRO A 14 5.51 0.22 -7.46
C PRO A 14 5.40 -1.12 -8.21
N ALA A 15 4.18 -1.50 -8.58
CA ALA A 15 3.93 -2.74 -9.31
C ALA A 15 4.69 -2.78 -10.63
N GLY A 16 5.39 -3.88 -10.89
CA GLY A 16 6.17 -4.08 -12.11
C GLY A 16 7.41 -3.21 -12.24
N ALA A 17 7.76 -2.42 -11.22
CA ALA A 17 8.85 -1.47 -11.25
C ALA A 17 9.81 -1.57 -10.05
N ALA A 18 9.88 -2.75 -9.43
CA ALA A 18 10.84 -2.99 -8.36
C ALA A 18 12.27 -2.98 -8.91
N ASN A 19 13.14 -2.20 -8.28
CA ASN A 19 14.54 -2.09 -8.66
C ASN A 19 15.42 -1.93 -7.40
N PRO A 20 16.76 -2.10 -7.52
CA PRO A 20 17.65 -2.02 -6.36
C PRO A 20 17.86 -0.60 -5.82
N SER A 21 17.26 0.41 -6.39
CA SER A 21 17.38 1.78 -5.88
C SER A 21 16.53 1.99 -4.61
N PRO A 22 16.78 3.07 -3.83
CA PRO A 22 15.95 3.36 -2.66
C PRO A 22 14.46 3.42 -3.01
N PRO A 23 13.55 2.93 -2.12
CA PRO A 23 13.82 2.46 -0.75
C PRO A 23 14.16 0.96 -0.64
N ILE A 24 14.13 0.20 -1.73
CA ILE A 24 14.27 -1.27 -1.69
C ILE A 24 15.69 -1.70 -1.34
N GLY A 25 16.69 -1.14 -2.03
CA GLY A 25 18.08 -1.51 -1.84
C GLY A 25 18.54 -1.40 -0.39
N PRO A 26 18.48 -0.21 0.24
CA PRO A 26 18.90 -0.04 1.62
C PRO A 26 18.12 -0.90 2.61
N ALA A 27 16.81 -1.04 2.43
CA ALA A 27 15.96 -1.80 3.34
C ALA A 27 16.32 -3.29 3.36
N LEU A 28 16.53 -3.88 2.19
CA LEU A 28 16.93 -5.28 2.06
C LEU A 28 18.40 -5.49 2.38
N GLY A 29 19.25 -4.54 2.02
CA GLY A 29 20.69 -4.58 2.29
C GLY A 29 21.00 -4.64 3.78
N GLN A 30 20.27 -3.92 4.62
CA GLN A 30 20.43 -3.96 6.06
C GLN A 30 20.18 -5.33 6.65
N ARG A 31 19.35 -6.14 6.00
CA ARG A 31 19.03 -7.50 6.42
C ARG A 31 19.88 -8.55 5.72
N GLY A 32 20.77 -8.14 4.82
CA GLY A 32 21.63 -9.05 4.07
C GLY A 32 20.88 -9.93 3.06
N LEU A 33 19.74 -9.47 2.58
CA LEU A 33 18.89 -10.21 1.64
C LEU A 33 19.31 -9.93 0.20
N ASN A 34 19.00 -10.87 -0.70
CA ASN A 34 19.28 -10.70 -2.13
C ASN A 34 18.25 -9.79 -2.78
N ILE A 35 18.66 -8.55 -3.06
CA ILE A 35 17.81 -7.50 -3.61
C ILE A 35 17.30 -7.88 -5.01
N MET A 36 18.17 -8.39 -5.86
CA MET A 36 17.83 -8.74 -7.25
C MET A 36 16.79 -9.86 -7.32
N GLU A 37 16.94 -10.86 -6.45
CA GLU A 37 15.99 -11.97 -6.36
C GLU A 37 14.60 -11.47 -5.96
N PHE A 38 14.53 -10.59 -4.98
CA PHE A 38 13.28 -9.96 -4.57
C PHE A 38 12.66 -9.17 -5.73
N CYS A 39 13.43 -8.33 -6.40
CA CYS A 39 12.94 -7.52 -7.52
C CYS A 39 12.37 -8.38 -8.64
N LYS A 40 13.06 -9.45 -9.02
CA LYS A 40 12.59 -10.38 -10.05
C LYS A 40 11.29 -11.07 -9.64
N ALA A 41 11.24 -11.61 -8.43
CA ALA A 41 10.07 -12.31 -7.92
C ALA A 41 8.86 -11.37 -7.81
N PHE A 42 9.07 -10.17 -7.29
CA PHE A 42 8.02 -9.17 -7.16
C PHE A 42 7.50 -8.72 -8.52
N ASN A 43 8.38 -8.39 -9.45
CA ASN A 43 7.98 -7.96 -10.79
C ASN A 43 7.22 -9.06 -11.53
N ALA A 44 7.63 -10.33 -11.38
CA ALA A 44 6.90 -11.45 -11.96
C ALA A 44 5.48 -11.57 -11.39
N LYS A 45 5.31 -11.43 -10.07
CA LYS A 45 4.00 -11.49 -9.42
C LYS A 45 3.11 -10.30 -9.75
N THR A 46 3.68 -9.14 -10.01
CA THR A 46 2.93 -7.91 -10.28
C THR A 46 2.82 -7.59 -11.78
N ALA A 47 3.30 -8.47 -12.65
CA ALA A 47 3.30 -8.23 -14.11
C ALA A 47 1.91 -7.98 -14.68
N GLN A 48 0.87 -8.56 -14.08
CA GLN A 48 -0.52 -8.41 -14.51
C GLN A 48 -1.23 -7.22 -13.84
N MET A 49 -0.56 -6.57 -12.91
CA MET A 49 -1.13 -5.41 -12.21
C MET A 49 -0.83 -4.11 -12.94
N GLU A 50 -1.58 -3.07 -12.61
CA GLU A 50 -1.34 -1.73 -13.15
C GLU A 50 0.05 -1.24 -12.73
N LYS A 51 0.89 -0.87 -13.71
CA LYS A 51 2.23 -0.38 -13.43
C LYS A 51 2.21 0.91 -12.63
N GLY A 52 3.12 1.02 -11.67
CA GLY A 52 3.21 2.19 -10.81
C GLY A 52 2.25 2.20 -9.64
N MET A 53 1.35 1.21 -9.53
CA MET A 53 0.47 1.06 -8.38
C MET A 53 1.30 0.72 -7.13
N PRO A 54 1.27 1.52 -6.06
CA PRO A 54 2.04 1.18 -4.87
C PRO A 54 1.46 -0.05 -4.19
N ILE A 55 2.29 -1.07 -4.04
CA ILE A 55 1.92 -2.33 -3.39
C ILE A 55 2.63 -2.41 -2.05
N PRO A 56 1.90 -2.46 -0.92
CA PRO A 56 2.52 -2.73 0.38
C PRO A 56 3.03 -4.17 0.41
N VAL A 57 4.28 -4.34 0.77
CA VAL A 57 4.94 -5.65 0.85
C VAL A 57 5.50 -5.85 2.24
N ILE A 58 5.24 -7.00 2.83
CA ILE A 58 5.84 -7.42 4.09
C ILE A 58 6.81 -8.54 3.77
N ILE A 59 8.10 -8.30 3.98
CA ILE A 59 9.16 -9.26 3.73
C ILE A 59 9.60 -9.84 5.06
N THR A 60 9.55 -11.17 5.17
CA THR A 60 10.04 -11.88 6.35
C THR A 60 11.44 -12.37 6.06
N ALA A 61 12.41 -11.89 6.84
CA ALA A 61 13.82 -12.29 6.72
C ALA A 61 14.14 -13.44 7.66
N TYR A 62 14.86 -14.42 7.19
CA TYR A 62 15.27 -15.60 7.96
C TYR A 62 16.78 -15.57 8.26
N GLN A 63 17.19 -16.35 9.25
CA GLN A 63 18.58 -16.40 9.71
C GLN A 63 19.56 -16.89 8.63
N ASP A 64 19.08 -17.73 7.72
CA ASP A 64 19.90 -18.25 6.60
C ASP A 64 19.96 -17.29 5.40
N ARG A 65 19.55 -16.03 5.58
CA ARG A 65 19.48 -14.99 4.55
C ARG A 65 18.46 -15.26 3.45
N SER A 66 17.60 -16.24 3.63
CA SER A 66 16.43 -16.41 2.78
C SER A 66 15.32 -15.47 3.21
N PHE A 67 14.31 -15.29 2.34
CA PHE A 67 13.18 -14.44 2.65
C PHE A 67 11.90 -14.97 2.00
N THR A 68 10.79 -14.59 2.59
CA THR A 68 9.47 -14.72 1.96
C THR A 68 8.80 -13.35 2.00
N PHE A 69 7.87 -13.09 1.09
CA PHE A 69 7.17 -11.82 1.07
C PHE A 69 5.69 -12.02 0.77
N GLU A 70 4.88 -11.16 1.37
CA GLU A 70 3.45 -11.06 1.09
C GLU A 70 3.13 -9.70 0.50
N MET A 71 2.31 -9.68 -0.54
CA MET A 71 1.79 -8.46 -1.12
C MET A 71 0.39 -8.21 -0.60
N LYS A 72 0.11 -6.96 -0.25
CA LYS A 72 -1.22 -6.53 0.20
C LYS A 72 -1.85 -5.61 -0.84
N GLN A 73 -3.11 -5.28 -0.64
CA GLN A 73 -3.81 -4.34 -1.52
C GLN A 73 -3.19 -2.94 -1.39
N PRO A 74 -3.25 -2.12 -2.46
CA PRO A 74 -2.71 -0.77 -2.40
C PRO A 74 -3.27 0.04 -1.23
N PRO A 75 -2.52 1.05 -0.74
CA PRO A 75 -2.99 1.88 0.37
C PRO A 75 -4.30 2.60 0.04
N VAL A 76 -5.12 2.82 1.05
CA VAL A 76 -6.38 3.57 0.92
C VAL A 76 -6.12 4.95 0.31
N SER A 77 -5.04 5.61 0.69
CA SER A 77 -4.67 6.92 0.14
C SER A 77 -4.49 6.90 -1.37
N TYR A 78 -3.93 5.84 -1.93
CA TYR A 78 -3.78 5.68 -3.38
C TYR A 78 -5.15 5.64 -4.07
N TRP A 79 -6.07 4.81 -3.55
CA TRP A 79 -7.40 4.68 -4.11
C TRP A 79 -8.20 5.97 -4.00
N LEU A 80 -8.08 6.68 -2.88
CA LEU A 80 -8.75 7.97 -2.66
C LEU A 80 -8.25 9.04 -3.63
N LYS A 81 -6.93 9.13 -3.83
CA LYS A 81 -6.36 10.04 -4.82
C LYS A 81 -6.84 9.72 -6.24
N LYS A 82 -6.88 8.45 -6.59
CA LYS A 82 -7.35 8.01 -7.90
C LYS A 82 -8.83 8.34 -8.12
N ALA A 83 -9.67 8.10 -7.11
CA ALA A 83 -11.10 8.40 -7.16
C ALA A 83 -11.38 9.90 -7.27
N ALA A 84 -10.59 10.73 -6.59
CA ALA A 84 -10.70 12.18 -6.62
C ALA A 84 -9.98 12.83 -7.81
N GLY A 85 -9.20 12.05 -8.58
CA GLY A 85 -8.40 12.55 -9.70
C GLY A 85 -7.22 13.41 -9.29
N LEU A 86 -6.68 13.20 -8.09
CA LEU A 86 -5.57 13.99 -7.53
C LEU A 86 -4.25 13.25 -7.60
N THR A 87 -3.16 14.00 -7.72
CA THR A 87 -1.79 13.47 -7.65
C THR A 87 -1.27 13.42 -6.21
N SER A 88 -1.75 14.33 -5.36
CA SER A 88 -1.39 14.36 -3.93
C SER A 88 -2.53 14.91 -3.09
N GLY A 89 -2.51 14.60 -1.80
CA GLY A 89 -3.47 15.15 -0.85
C GLY A 89 -3.16 16.60 -0.48
N SER A 90 -3.97 17.17 0.43
CA SER A 90 -3.76 18.53 0.92
C SER A 90 -2.46 18.63 1.73
N LYS A 91 -1.75 19.74 1.56
CA LYS A 91 -0.59 20.08 2.37
C LYS A 91 -1.00 20.52 3.79
N THR A 92 -2.21 21.05 3.92
CA THR A 92 -2.75 21.58 5.18
C THR A 92 -4.17 21.08 5.42
N PRO A 93 -4.35 19.75 5.67
CA PRO A 93 -5.69 19.20 5.88
C PRO A 93 -6.39 19.88 7.07
N GLY A 94 -7.65 20.24 6.89
CA GLY A 94 -8.45 20.87 7.95
C GLY A 94 -8.20 22.36 8.16
N ARG A 95 -7.26 22.96 7.43
CA ARG A 95 -6.92 24.40 7.53
C ARG A 95 -7.15 25.15 6.25
N GLY A 96 -7.88 24.89 5.43
CA GLY A 96 -8.19 25.55 4.15
C GLY A 96 -9.26 24.76 3.46
N GLY A 97 -9.59 25.12 2.26
CA GLY A 97 -10.57 24.36 1.48
C GLY A 97 -10.09 22.92 1.21
N ASN A 98 -11.02 22.02 0.98
CA ASN A 98 -10.69 20.67 0.54
C ASN A 98 -10.09 20.69 -0.86
N VAL A 99 -9.14 19.80 -1.13
CA VAL A 99 -8.47 19.72 -2.45
C VAL A 99 -9.23 18.84 -3.44
N GLY A 100 -10.23 18.08 -2.99
CA GLY A 100 -11.04 17.24 -3.86
C GLY A 100 -12.24 16.69 -3.12
N LYS A 101 -13.04 15.90 -3.83
CA LYS A 101 -14.26 15.28 -3.29
C LYS A 101 -14.28 13.80 -3.66
N VAL A 102 -14.81 12.98 -2.76
CA VAL A 102 -15.11 11.56 -3.02
C VAL A 102 -16.55 11.28 -2.61
N THR A 103 -17.21 10.40 -3.35
CA THR A 103 -18.59 10.00 -3.04
C THR A 103 -18.58 8.79 -2.11
N VAL A 104 -19.69 8.61 -1.39
CA VAL A 104 -19.88 7.42 -0.55
C VAL A 104 -19.82 6.14 -1.37
N ALA A 105 -20.32 6.15 -2.60
CA ALA A 105 -20.24 5.01 -3.50
C ALA A 105 -18.79 4.63 -3.81
N GLN A 106 -17.95 5.61 -4.10
CA GLN A 106 -16.50 5.40 -4.32
C GLN A 106 -15.82 4.84 -3.07
N ILE A 107 -16.19 5.35 -1.89
CA ILE A 107 -15.65 4.87 -0.61
C ILE A 107 -16.05 3.42 -0.37
N ASN A 108 -17.30 3.06 -0.63
CA ASN A 108 -17.76 1.66 -0.48
C ASN A 108 -17.04 0.72 -1.43
N GLU A 109 -16.78 1.15 -2.66
CA GLU A 109 -16.01 0.38 -3.64
C GLU A 109 -14.58 0.14 -3.16
N ILE A 110 -13.91 1.17 -2.65
CA ILE A 110 -12.58 1.06 -2.07
C ILE A 110 -12.60 0.14 -0.85
N ALA A 111 -13.60 0.28 0.01
CA ALA A 111 -13.77 -0.56 1.19
C ALA A 111 -13.88 -2.04 0.82
N THR A 112 -14.65 -2.36 -0.20
CA THR A 112 -14.79 -3.74 -0.70
C THR A 112 -13.45 -4.30 -1.18
N LYS A 113 -12.69 -3.51 -1.91
CA LYS A 113 -11.36 -3.93 -2.41
C LYS A 113 -10.35 -4.13 -1.28
N LYS A 114 -10.45 -3.36 -0.21
CA LYS A 114 -9.48 -3.36 0.90
C LYS A 114 -9.89 -4.29 2.05
N MET A 115 -11.09 -4.86 2.04
CA MET A 115 -11.61 -5.71 3.13
C MET A 115 -10.66 -6.81 3.57
N ALA A 116 -9.94 -7.41 2.63
CA ALA A 116 -9.02 -8.50 2.93
C ALA A 116 -7.87 -8.10 3.88
N ASP A 117 -7.49 -6.82 3.87
CA ASP A 117 -6.36 -6.31 4.65
C ASP A 117 -6.81 -5.51 5.89
N LEU A 118 -8.11 -5.19 5.98
CA LEU A 118 -8.62 -4.37 7.07
C LEU A 118 -9.11 -5.23 8.25
N ASN A 119 -8.92 -4.71 9.45
CA ASN A 119 -9.42 -5.32 10.67
C ASN A 119 -10.85 -4.84 10.94
N CYS A 120 -11.79 -5.31 10.15
CA CYS A 120 -13.21 -4.95 10.27
C CYS A 120 -14.08 -6.10 9.75
N ASP A 121 -15.30 -6.16 10.26
CA ASP A 121 -16.24 -7.24 9.95
C ASP A 121 -17.24 -6.90 8.85
N SER A 122 -17.39 -5.64 8.51
CA SER A 122 -18.38 -5.19 7.53
C SER A 122 -17.84 -4.09 6.62
N VAL A 123 -18.47 -3.96 5.44
CA VAL A 123 -18.15 -2.88 4.50
C VAL A 123 -18.44 -1.51 5.13
N GLU A 124 -19.46 -1.40 5.96
CA GLU A 124 -19.78 -0.15 6.66
C GLU A 124 -18.66 0.30 7.59
N SER A 125 -18.09 -0.62 8.36
CA SER A 125 -16.94 -0.34 9.22
C SER A 125 -15.72 0.05 8.41
N ALA A 126 -15.45 -0.66 7.32
CA ALA A 126 -14.36 -0.32 6.41
C ALA A 126 -14.57 1.06 5.77
N ALA A 127 -15.79 1.39 5.35
CA ALA A 127 -16.12 2.70 4.80
C ALA A 127 -15.87 3.82 5.82
N SER A 128 -16.20 3.60 7.09
CA SER A 128 -15.93 4.57 8.17
C SER A 128 -14.44 4.86 8.32
N MET A 129 -13.61 3.83 8.27
CA MET A 129 -12.14 3.97 8.29
C MET A 129 -11.63 4.78 7.11
N ILE A 130 -12.15 4.50 5.92
CA ILE A 130 -11.75 5.18 4.69
C ILE A 130 -12.19 6.65 4.69
N LYS A 131 -13.39 6.94 5.21
CA LYS A 131 -13.87 8.32 5.38
C LYS A 131 -12.92 9.14 6.27
N GLY A 132 -12.41 8.54 7.35
CA GLY A 132 -11.40 9.16 8.20
C GLY A 132 -10.11 9.46 7.44
N SER A 133 -9.64 8.51 6.63
CA SER A 133 -8.46 8.70 5.79
C SER A 133 -8.66 9.81 4.77
N ALA A 134 -9.82 9.85 4.12
CA ALA A 134 -10.16 10.91 3.16
C ALA A 134 -10.13 12.29 3.82
N ARG A 135 -10.70 12.40 5.00
CA ARG A 135 -10.70 13.65 5.77
C ARG A 135 -9.29 14.10 6.12
N SER A 136 -8.41 13.16 6.52
CA SER A 136 -7.01 13.45 6.84
C SER A 136 -6.22 13.89 5.60
N MET A 137 -6.65 13.54 4.41
CA MET A 137 -6.05 13.95 3.15
C MET A 137 -6.59 15.28 2.62
N GLY A 138 -7.58 15.87 3.28
CA GLY A 138 -8.22 17.09 2.82
C GLY A 138 -9.28 16.85 1.75
N LEU A 139 -9.89 15.67 1.72
CA LEU A 139 -10.97 15.34 0.79
C LEU A 139 -12.32 15.50 1.47
N GLU A 140 -13.30 16.01 0.73
CA GLU A 140 -14.69 16.09 1.18
C GLU A 140 -15.42 14.81 0.78
N VAL A 141 -16.15 14.23 1.73
CA VAL A 141 -16.99 13.06 1.48
C VAL A 141 -18.41 13.55 1.21
N VAL A 142 -18.95 13.27 0.02
CA VAL A 142 -20.28 13.70 -0.44
C VAL A 142 -21.14 12.49 -0.81
N GLY A 143 -22.42 12.69 -0.76
CA GLY A 143 -23.39 11.67 -1.11
C GLY A 143 -23.75 10.77 0.00
#